data_8c8367f437dce84059af997c119c31f8
#
_entry.id   8c8367f437dce84059af997c119c31f8
#
_cell.length_a   1.000
_cell.length_b   1.000
_cell.length_c   1.000
_cell.angle_alpha   90.00
_cell.angle_beta   90.00
_cell.angle_gamma   90.00
#
_symmetry.space_group_name_H-M   'P 1'
#
loop_
_entity.id
_entity.type
_entity.pdbx_description
1 polymer ?
#
loop_
_entity_poly.entity_id
_entity_poly.type
_entity_poly.pdbx_seq_one_letter_code
_entity_poly.pdbx_strand_id
1 'polypeptide(L)'
;MKRKFLLLILFFVSKSFSQTTYFPSEKWESKSPSEFGYNEKKINQAIDFVIENQNPGNKDLRVEILKGFSYEPYHSILGPTKKRGETNGLIIKDGYIIASWGDTKRVDMTFSVTKSYLSAVTGIAYDNKLIKSEEDYVSSYLWDK
;
A
#
# COMPACT_ATOMS: atom_id res chain seq x y z
N MET A 1 -46.08 48.94 -22.02
CA MET A 1 -44.63 48.62 -22.10
C MET A 1 -44.41 47.26 -21.42
N LYS A 2 -44.19 46.20 -22.20
CA LYS A 2 -43.97 44.81 -21.70
C LYS A 2 -42.44 44.61 -21.54
N ARG A 3 -41.94 44.59 -20.31
CA ARG A 3 -40.55 44.24 -19.99
C ARG A 3 -40.36 42.74 -20.24
N LYS A 4 -39.64 42.39 -21.28
CA LYS A 4 -39.18 41.04 -21.53
C LYS A 4 -38.02 40.78 -20.57
N PHE A 5 -38.24 39.94 -19.56
CA PHE A 5 -37.22 39.45 -18.65
C PHE A 5 -36.47 38.34 -19.42
N LEU A 6 -35.28 38.68 -19.89
CA LEU A 6 -34.39 37.71 -20.53
C LEU A 6 -33.68 36.94 -19.42
N LEU A 7 -34.16 35.73 -19.12
CA LEU A 7 -33.51 34.81 -18.16
C LEU A 7 -32.30 34.25 -18.89
N LEU A 8 -31.15 34.80 -18.61
CA LEU A 8 -29.87 34.26 -19.06
C LEU A 8 -29.56 33.06 -18.14
N ILE A 9 -29.97 31.86 -18.57
CA ILE A 9 -29.55 30.61 -17.93
C ILE A 9 -28.09 30.38 -18.32
N LEU A 10 -27.19 30.83 -17.44
CA LEU A 10 -25.79 30.41 -17.49
C LEU A 10 -25.75 28.91 -17.21
N PHE A 11 -25.70 28.12 -18.27
CA PHE A 11 -25.30 26.73 -18.19
C PHE A 11 -23.82 26.73 -17.79
N PHE A 12 -23.54 26.67 -16.50
CA PHE A 12 -22.27 26.22 -15.99
C PHE A 12 -22.17 24.74 -16.38
N VAL A 13 -21.59 24.47 -17.53
CA VAL A 13 -21.07 23.15 -17.86
C VAL A 13 -19.88 22.94 -16.94
N SER A 14 -20.16 22.54 -15.70
CA SER A 14 -19.16 21.91 -14.86
C SER A 14 -18.72 20.66 -15.65
N LYS A 15 -17.57 20.78 -16.31
CA LYS A 15 -16.84 19.59 -16.73
C LYS A 15 -16.49 18.86 -15.44
N SER A 16 -17.36 17.94 -15.05
CA SER A 16 -16.97 16.90 -14.12
C SER A 16 -15.87 16.14 -14.82
N PHE A 17 -14.62 16.51 -14.54
CA PHE A 17 -13.51 15.65 -14.85
C PHE A 17 -13.72 14.43 -13.93
N SER A 18 -14.43 13.43 -14.45
CA SER A 18 -14.32 12.10 -13.93
C SER A 18 -12.82 11.76 -14.05
N GLN A 19 -12.10 11.91 -12.96
CA GLN A 19 -10.76 11.34 -12.90
C GLN A 19 -10.97 9.86 -13.08
N THR A 20 -10.70 9.36 -14.28
CA THR A 20 -10.61 7.93 -14.50
C THR A 20 -9.47 7.47 -13.62
N THR A 21 -9.81 6.82 -12.51
CA THR A 21 -8.82 6.27 -11.59
C THR A 21 -7.98 5.27 -12.38
N TYR A 22 -6.69 5.55 -12.49
CA TYR A 22 -5.76 4.64 -13.10
C TYR A 22 -5.50 3.47 -12.16
N PHE A 23 -5.72 2.27 -12.65
CA PHE A 23 -5.36 1.04 -11.96
C PHE A 23 -4.17 0.41 -12.66
N PRO A 24 -3.02 0.28 -12.01
CA PRO A 24 -1.85 -0.34 -12.62
C PRO A 24 -2.13 -1.82 -12.94
N SER A 25 -1.57 -2.29 -14.04
CA SER A 25 -1.57 -3.70 -14.44
C SER A 25 -0.23 -4.36 -14.10
N GLU A 26 0.27 -5.25 -14.95
CA GLU A 26 1.59 -5.89 -14.75
C GLU A 26 2.75 -4.90 -14.70
N LYS A 27 2.63 -3.78 -15.41
CA LYS A 27 3.62 -2.69 -15.39
C LYS A 27 3.01 -1.45 -14.77
N TRP A 28 3.63 -0.97 -13.71
CA TRP A 28 3.26 0.27 -13.07
C TRP A 28 3.90 1.45 -13.80
N GLU A 29 3.10 2.44 -14.13
CA GLU A 29 3.59 3.68 -14.71
C GLU A 29 4.15 4.60 -13.63
N SER A 30 5.15 5.38 -14.01
CA SER A 30 5.75 6.40 -13.14
C SER A 30 5.43 7.79 -13.66
N LYS A 31 5.21 8.73 -12.74
CA LYS A 31 5.02 10.14 -13.02
C LYS A 31 5.87 10.99 -12.10
N SER A 32 6.18 12.20 -12.53
CA SER A 32 6.87 13.15 -11.68
C SER A 32 5.99 13.57 -10.49
N PRO A 33 6.55 13.72 -9.26
CA PRO A 33 5.83 14.29 -8.13
C PRO A 33 5.18 15.63 -8.45
N SER A 34 5.81 16.46 -9.29
CA SER A 34 5.31 17.79 -9.68
C SER A 34 4.01 17.72 -10.48
N GLU A 35 3.76 16.66 -11.24
CA GLU A 35 2.48 16.45 -11.93
C GLU A 35 1.29 16.32 -10.99
N PHE A 36 1.56 15.96 -9.74
CA PHE A 36 0.58 15.87 -8.65
C PHE A 36 0.66 17.04 -7.67
N GLY A 37 1.40 18.09 -8.01
CA GLY A 37 1.56 19.28 -7.17
C GLY A 37 2.50 19.10 -5.98
N TYR A 38 3.26 18.01 -5.91
CA TYR A 38 4.25 17.80 -4.86
C TYR A 38 5.58 18.49 -5.21
N ASN A 39 6.29 18.91 -4.17
CA ASN A 39 7.61 19.47 -4.29
C ASN A 39 8.67 18.34 -4.37
N GLU A 40 9.27 18.15 -5.55
CA GLU A 40 10.25 17.10 -5.81
C GLU A 40 11.44 17.15 -4.85
N LYS A 41 11.94 18.36 -4.54
CA LYS A 41 13.05 18.52 -3.61
C LYS A 41 12.71 17.98 -2.22
N LYS A 42 11.48 18.23 -1.73
CA LYS A 42 11.05 17.70 -0.44
C LYS A 42 10.85 16.19 -0.47
N ILE A 43 10.38 15.63 -1.57
CA ILE A 43 10.28 14.17 -1.74
C ILE A 43 11.68 13.55 -1.68
N ASN A 44 12.65 14.11 -2.42
CA ASN A 44 14.03 13.61 -2.40
C ASN A 44 14.65 13.73 -1.01
N GLN A 45 14.47 14.84 -0.31
CA GLN A 45 14.93 15.01 1.07
C GLN A 45 14.32 13.97 2.03
N ALA A 46 13.05 13.62 1.83
CA ALA A 46 12.42 12.58 2.63
C ALA A 46 13.02 11.19 2.33
N ILE A 47 13.34 10.90 1.08
CA ILE A 47 14.00 9.65 0.68
C ILE A 47 15.40 9.58 1.29
N ASP A 48 16.19 10.64 1.16
CA ASP A 48 17.53 10.72 1.75
C ASP A 48 17.48 10.49 3.26
N PHE A 49 16.54 11.15 3.94
CA PHE A 49 16.32 10.96 5.37
C PHE A 49 16.02 9.48 5.74
N VAL A 50 15.18 8.80 4.96
CA VAL A 50 14.86 7.38 5.20
C VAL A 50 16.08 6.48 4.99
N ILE A 51 16.89 6.78 3.97
CA ILE A 51 18.12 6.02 3.68
C ILE A 51 19.15 6.21 4.79
N GLU A 52 19.33 7.43 5.28
CA GLU A 52 20.28 7.77 6.35
C GLU A 52 19.84 7.24 7.71
N ASN A 53 18.52 7.13 7.95
CA ASN A 53 17.94 6.73 9.24
C ASN A 53 17.30 5.33 9.20
N GLN A 54 17.87 4.42 8.41
CA GLN A 54 17.38 3.05 8.39
C GLN A 54 17.57 2.36 9.74
N ASN A 55 16.68 1.39 10.00
CA ASN A 55 16.73 0.60 11.24
C ASN A 55 18.12 -0.08 11.39
N PRO A 56 18.85 0.17 12.50
CA PRO A 56 20.17 -0.40 12.75
C PRO A 56 20.15 -1.90 13.11
N GLY A 57 18.97 -2.52 13.17
CA GLY A 57 18.81 -3.95 13.49
C GLY A 57 19.60 -4.85 12.56
N ASN A 58 19.94 -6.05 13.06
CA ASN A 58 20.69 -7.02 12.27
C ASN A 58 19.89 -7.45 11.04
N LYS A 59 20.51 -7.39 9.87
CA LYS A 59 19.87 -7.84 8.62
C LYS A 59 19.72 -9.35 8.54
N ASP A 60 20.50 -10.12 9.28
CA ASP A 60 20.25 -11.54 9.48
C ASP A 60 19.02 -11.72 10.38
N LEU A 61 17.90 -12.08 9.77
CA LEU A 61 16.62 -12.23 10.47
C LEU A 61 16.65 -13.30 11.54
N ARG A 62 17.47 -14.34 11.37
CA ARG A 62 17.60 -15.38 12.37
C ARG A 62 18.17 -14.83 13.67
N VAL A 63 19.22 -14.02 13.53
CA VAL A 63 19.87 -13.35 14.67
C VAL A 63 18.91 -12.35 15.31
N GLU A 64 18.23 -11.54 14.51
CA GLU A 64 17.34 -10.49 15.02
C GLU A 64 16.11 -11.04 15.71
N ILE A 65 15.50 -12.10 15.17
CA ILE A 65 14.34 -12.75 15.78
C ILE A 65 14.75 -13.40 17.11
N LEU A 66 15.85 -14.15 17.13
CA LEU A 66 16.32 -14.76 18.37
C LEU A 66 16.69 -13.74 19.43
N LYS A 67 17.31 -12.62 19.04
CA LYS A 67 17.62 -11.54 19.98
C LYS A 67 16.34 -10.93 20.60
N GLY A 68 15.28 -10.79 19.84
CA GLY A 68 14.02 -10.20 20.31
C GLY A 68 13.10 -11.18 21.06
N PHE A 69 13.11 -12.45 20.70
CA PHE A 69 12.09 -13.41 21.12
C PHE A 69 12.62 -14.68 21.81
N SER A 70 13.93 -14.79 22.07
CA SER A 70 14.51 -16.01 22.67
C SER A 70 13.95 -16.37 24.05
N TYR A 71 13.33 -15.42 24.75
CA TYR A 71 12.69 -15.65 26.06
C TYR A 71 11.22 -16.06 25.94
N GLU A 72 10.65 -16.02 24.73
CA GLU A 72 9.26 -16.37 24.51
C GLU A 72 9.11 -17.90 24.39
N PRO A 73 8.00 -18.46 24.87
CA PRO A 73 7.64 -19.83 24.52
C PRO A 73 7.55 -19.98 22.99
N TYR A 74 8.00 -21.11 22.49
CA TYR A 74 7.93 -21.40 21.04
C TYR A 74 8.75 -20.45 20.14
N HIS A 75 9.84 -19.90 20.66
CA HIS A 75 10.74 -18.99 19.95
C HIS A 75 11.50 -19.65 18.77
N SER A 76 11.38 -20.95 18.62
CA SER A 76 12.05 -21.68 17.53
C SER A 76 11.58 -21.20 16.16
N ILE A 77 12.53 -20.78 15.34
CA ILE A 77 12.25 -20.34 13.98
C ILE A 77 11.95 -21.55 13.12
N LEU A 78 10.72 -21.64 12.62
CA LEU A 78 10.27 -22.67 11.69
C LEU A 78 10.39 -22.15 10.26
N GLY A 79 11.04 -22.92 9.39
CA GLY A 79 11.20 -22.61 7.99
C GLY A 79 12.43 -21.75 7.67
N PRO A 80 12.60 -21.40 6.38
CA PRO A 80 13.78 -20.70 5.91
C PRO A 80 13.75 -19.23 6.28
N THR A 81 14.90 -18.69 6.64
CA THR A 81 15.15 -17.26 6.77
C THR A 81 16.29 -16.86 5.83
N LYS A 82 16.27 -15.60 5.40
CA LYS A 82 17.37 -15.02 4.63
C LYS A 82 17.70 -13.63 5.15
N LYS A 83 18.90 -13.16 4.82
CA LYS A 83 19.31 -11.79 5.13
C LYS A 83 18.40 -10.78 4.43
N ARG A 84 17.92 -9.79 5.17
CA ARG A 84 17.12 -8.67 4.64
C ARG A 84 17.93 -7.80 3.68
N GLY A 85 17.23 -7.20 2.75
CA GLY A 85 17.80 -6.16 1.88
C GLY A 85 18.07 -4.85 2.59
N GLU A 86 18.61 -3.91 1.84
CA GLU A 86 18.70 -2.50 2.25
C GLU A 86 17.32 -1.87 2.25
N THR A 87 17.22 -0.69 2.87
CA THR A 87 15.98 0.10 2.83
C THR A 87 15.53 0.35 1.39
N ASN A 88 14.28 0.08 1.13
CA ASN A 88 13.63 0.35 -0.16
C ASN A 88 12.21 0.84 0.07
N GLY A 89 11.63 1.46 -0.95
CA GLY A 89 10.26 1.90 -0.87
C GLY A 89 9.72 2.51 -2.16
N LEU A 90 8.42 2.73 -2.14
CA LEU A 90 7.65 3.37 -3.19
C LEU A 90 6.76 4.44 -2.58
N ILE A 91 6.59 5.55 -3.29
CA ILE A 91 5.50 6.49 -3.06
C ILE A 91 4.55 6.37 -4.25
N ILE A 92 3.30 6.06 -3.96
CA ILE A 92 2.27 5.85 -4.97
C ILE A 92 1.21 6.93 -4.80
N LYS A 93 0.81 7.55 -5.89
CA LYS A 93 -0.28 8.52 -5.94
C LYS A 93 -1.20 8.21 -7.12
N ASP A 94 -2.47 8.01 -6.83
CA ASP A 94 -3.52 7.70 -7.81
C ASP A 94 -3.14 6.56 -8.79
N GLY A 95 -2.46 5.52 -8.26
CA GLY A 95 -2.00 4.36 -9.02
C GLY A 95 -0.62 4.53 -9.67
N TYR A 96 -0.05 5.73 -9.74
CA TYR A 96 1.26 6.00 -10.33
C TYR A 96 2.38 5.96 -9.30
N ILE A 97 3.53 5.42 -9.66
CA ILE A 97 4.75 5.55 -8.87
C ILE A 97 5.29 6.96 -9.07
N ILE A 98 5.33 7.76 -8.01
CA ILE A 98 5.89 9.12 -8.05
C ILE A 98 7.28 9.22 -7.45
N ALA A 99 7.72 8.21 -6.72
CA ALA A 99 9.08 8.04 -6.26
C ALA A 99 9.37 6.58 -5.93
N SER A 100 10.63 6.17 -6.07
CA SER A 100 11.10 4.84 -5.68
C SER A 100 12.57 4.89 -5.27
N TRP A 101 12.97 4.03 -4.34
CA TRP A 101 14.36 3.89 -3.93
C TRP A 101 14.66 2.45 -3.52
N GLY A 102 15.93 2.06 -3.63
CA GLY A 102 16.39 0.72 -3.32
C GLY A 102 15.86 -0.37 -4.26
N ASP A 103 16.00 -1.62 -3.85
CA ASP A 103 15.53 -2.78 -4.63
C ASP A 103 14.07 -3.12 -4.27
N THR A 104 13.13 -2.45 -4.92
CA THR A 104 11.69 -2.62 -4.69
C THR A 104 11.12 -3.94 -5.21
N LYS A 105 11.91 -4.72 -5.97
CA LYS A 105 11.51 -6.04 -6.46
C LYS A 105 12.04 -7.18 -5.59
N ARG A 106 12.86 -6.86 -4.61
CA ARG A 106 13.41 -7.84 -3.70
C ARG A 106 12.29 -8.46 -2.85
N VAL A 107 12.29 -9.79 -2.80
CA VAL A 107 11.39 -10.53 -1.92
C VAL A 107 12.02 -10.62 -0.53
N ASP A 108 11.41 -9.97 0.44
CA ASP A 108 11.76 -10.01 1.86
C ASP A 108 10.53 -10.33 2.73
N MET A 109 10.76 -10.72 3.99
CA MET A 109 9.66 -10.95 4.92
C MET A 109 8.89 -9.67 5.20
N THR A 110 7.58 -9.74 5.04
CA THR A 110 6.67 -8.59 5.23
C THR A 110 6.15 -8.48 6.67
N PHE A 111 6.41 -9.48 7.50
CA PHE A 111 5.90 -9.53 8.88
C PHE A 111 4.40 -9.21 8.96
N SER A 112 4.00 -8.29 9.82
CA SER A 112 2.59 -7.96 10.03
C SER A 112 1.90 -7.28 8.84
N VAL A 113 2.62 -6.79 7.82
CA VAL A 113 2.00 -6.33 6.57
C VAL A 113 1.24 -7.46 5.87
N THR A 114 1.60 -8.71 6.13
CA THR A 114 0.82 -9.89 5.72
C THR A 114 -0.66 -9.80 6.14
N LYS A 115 -0.96 -9.16 7.28
CA LYS A 115 -2.34 -8.97 7.76
C LYS A 115 -3.14 -8.02 6.85
N SER A 116 -2.50 -6.97 6.33
CA SER A 116 -3.13 -6.07 5.36
C SER A 116 -3.44 -6.79 4.05
N TYR A 117 -2.52 -7.64 3.60
CA TYR A 117 -2.76 -8.48 2.43
C TYR A 117 -3.90 -9.48 2.67
N LEU A 118 -3.92 -10.14 3.83
CA LEU A 118 -5.01 -11.05 4.22
C LEU A 118 -6.36 -10.32 4.25
N SER A 119 -6.40 -9.11 4.81
CA SER A 119 -7.62 -8.28 4.84
C SER A 119 -8.13 -8.00 3.42
N ALA A 120 -7.26 -7.63 2.50
CA ALA A 120 -7.64 -7.38 1.10
C ALA A 120 -8.20 -8.65 0.42
N VAL A 121 -7.55 -9.80 0.62
CA VAL A 121 -8.03 -11.09 0.08
C VAL A 121 -9.37 -11.48 0.70
N THR A 122 -9.56 -11.23 1.99
CA THR A 122 -10.84 -11.47 2.68
C THR A 122 -11.94 -10.58 2.10
N GLY A 123 -11.65 -9.32 1.79
CA GLY A 123 -12.59 -8.43 1.10
C GLY A 123 -13.02 -8.97 -0.26
N ILE A 124 -12.09 -9.50 -1.05
CA ILE A 124 -12.40 -10.15 -2.34
C ILE A 124 -13.31 -11.37 -2.12
N ALA A 125 -13.04 -12.17 -1.10
CA ALA A 125 -13.89 -13.33 -0.77
C ALA A 125 -15.31 -12.88 -0.36
N TYR A 126 -15.43 -11.78 0.36
CA TYR A 126 -16.72 -11.18 0.72
C TYR A 126 -17.48 -10.70 -0.52
N ASP A 127 -16.82 -9.95 -1.42
CA ASP A 127 -17.43 -9.46 -2.66
C ASP A 127 -17.91 -10.61 -3.56
N ASN A 128 -17.18 -11.72 -3.59
CA ASN A 128 -17.55 -12.94 -4.30
C ASN A 128 -18.59 -13.80 -3.55
N LYS A 129 -19.15 -13.33 -2.42
CA LYS A 129 -20.15 -14.02 -1.62
C LYS A 129 -19.67 -15.36 -1.02
N LEU A 130 -18.36 -15.56 -0.92
CA LEU A 130 -17.78 -16.71 -0.20
C LEU A 130 -17.88 -16.52 1.32
N ILE A 131 -17.88 -15.27 1.78
CA ILE A 131 -18.20 -14.85 3.15
C ILE A 131 -19.56 -14.14 3.07
N LYS A 132 -20.50 -14.58 3.89
CA LYS A 132 -21.90 -14.10 3.84
C LYS A 132 -22.08 -12.80 4.60
N SER A 133 -21.42 -12.66 5.73
CA SER A 133 -21.46 -11.48 6.57
C SER A 133 -20.10 -11.26 7.24
N GLU A 134 -19.72 -10.01 7.42
CA GLU A 134 -18.54 -9.62 8.21
C GLU A 134 -18.71 -9.89 9.72
N GLU A 135 -19.96 -10.10 10.16
CA GLU A 135 -20.31 -10.44 11.53
C GLU A 135 -20.32 -11.96 11.79
N ASP A 136 -20.09 -12.78 10.77
CA ASP A 136 -20.07 -14.22 10.91
C ASP A 136 -18.84 -14.68 11.71
N TYR A 137 -19.01 -15.70 12.52
CA TYR A 137 -17.89 -16.35 13.19
C TYR A 137 -17.00 -17.07 12.19
N VAL A 138 -15.68 -16.92 12.31
CA VAL A 138 -14.69 -17.60 11.48
C VAL A 138 -14.87 -19.13 11.50
N SER A 139 -15.29 -19.69 12.64
CA SER A 139 -15.57 -21.12 12.78
C SER A 139 -16.61 -21.64 11.77
N SER A 140 -17.52 -20.78 11.28
CA SER A 140 -18.52 -21.13 10.27
C SER A 140 -17.91 -21.42 8.88
N TYR A 141 -16.66 -21.04 8.67
CA TYR A 141 -15.92 -21.19 7.41
C TYR A 141 -14.75 -22.17 7.52
N LEU A 142 -14.52 -22.73 8.71
CA LEU A 142 -13.49 -23.74 8.89
C LEU A 142 -14.08 -25.11 8.54
N TRP A 143 -13.31 -25.89 7.79
CA TRP A 143 -13.68 -27.27 7.51
C TRP A 143 -13.57 -28.10 8.80
N ASP A 144 -14.64 -28.78 9.13
CA ASP A 144 -14.57 -29.81 10.14
C ASP A 144 -13.59 -30.89 9.67
N LYS A 145 -12.63 -31.18 10.52
CA LYS A 145 -11.63 -32.22 10.30
C LYS A 145 -12.06 -33.50 10.99
#